data_b8725fc3597e3d523840553c76664fdb
#
_entry.id   b8725fc3597e3d523840553c76664fdb
#
_cell.length_a   1.000
_cell.length_b   1.000
_cell.length_c   1.000
_cell.angle_alpha   90.00
_cell.angle_beta   90.00
_cell.angle_gamma   90.00
#
_symmetry.space_group_name_H-M   'P 1'
#
loop_
_entity.id
_entity.type
_entity.pdbx_description
1 polymer ?
#
loop_
_entity_poly.entity_id
_entity_poly.type
_entity_poly.pdbx_seq_one_letter_code
_entity_poly.pdbx_strand_id
1 'polypeptide(L)'
;VLDATSLDIGWKTGLEARGGMKLGDFGAEFRWFNVGGVFRGWSEDAHVKTPVNWEIPTRPQLVGFPRAKTSASLSSALTNMEGNLSWQAHRYLALLAGVRYMSLDDDLGMHFDTGLNLANLVAASRNTLWGGQLGAQGQVPVLTPDLLVGATVKAAYLHNSAKNEFNLTQQFGDAFFASNRDGRNTWAFELGMDVRYNIFSMVTVSAGYQGLWIGRIAQVTDQMNRFNVINHGGAVGARSLWFHGPRAAIVIRFPE
;
A
#
# COMPACT_ATOMS: atom_id res chain seq x y z
N VAL A 1 10.35 6.92 23.72
CA VAL A 1 10.84 5.97 22.72
C VAL A 1 9.96 6.13 21.49
N LEU A 2 10.49 6.64 20.40
CA LEU A 2 9.76 6.68 19.12
C LEU A 2 9.83 5.28 18.52
N ASP A 3 8.70 4.59 18.47
CA ASP A 3 8.58 3.30 17.79
C ASP A 3 8.07 3.55 16.36
N ALA A 4 8.91 3.30 15.36
CA ALA A 4 8.53 3.47 13.96
C ALA A 4 7.32 2.61 13.55
N THR A 5 7.04 1.54 14.29
CA THR A 5 5.85 0.69 14.05
C THR A 5 4.56 1.33 14.55
N SER A 6 4.65 2.37 15.40
CA SER A 6 3.50 3.13 15.90
C SER A 6 3.08 4.30 14.98
N LEU A 7 3.86 4.56 13.91
CA LEU A 7 3.50 5.57 12.92
C LEU A 7 2.30 5.07 12.10
N ASP A 8 1.11 5.56 12.45
CA ASP A 8 -0.13 5.27 11.72
C ASP A 8 -0.37 6.34 10.66
N ILE A 9 -0.55 5.88 9.42
CA ILE A 9 -0.82 6.79 8.29
C ILE A 9 -2.27 7.32 8.31
N GLY A 10 -3.15 6.76 9.13
CA GLY A 10 -4.53 7.20 9.28
C GLY A 10 -5.37 7.11 7.97
N TRP A 11 -6.48 7.85 7.93
CA TRP A 11 -7.37 7.90 6.76
C TRP A 11 -6.72 8.64 5.59
N LYS A 12 -6.80 8.04 4.39
CA LYS A 12 -6.27 8.59 3.13
C LYS A 12 -7.34 8.65 2.07
N THR A 13 -7.24 9.65 1.21
CA THR A 13 -8.07 9.76 0.01
C THR A 13 -7.35 9.14 -1.17
N GLY A 14 -8.10 8.57 -2.10
CA GLY A 14 -7.59 8.02 -3.34
C GLY A 14 -8.50 8.33 -4.50
N LEU A 15 -7.97 8.18 -5.70
CA LEU A 15 -8.71 8.29 -6.94
C LEU A 15 -8.84 6.91 -7.58
N GLU A 16 -10.00 6.65 -8.17
CA GLU A 16 -10.26 5.43 -8.93
C GLU A 16 -10.84 5.78 -10.29
N ALA A 17 -10.38 5.11 -11.33
CA ALA A 17 -10.96 5.14 -12.66
C ALA A 17 -11.29 3.72 -13.11
N ARG A 18 -12.44 3.54 -13.75
CA ARG A 18 -12.87 2.28 -14.35
C ARG A 18 -13.37 2.53 -15.75
N GLY A 19 -13.10 1.59 -16.64
CA GLY A 19 -13.65 1.55 -17.99
C GLY A 19 -13.86 0.13 -18.41
N GLY A 20 -14.80 -0.10 -19.31
CA GLY A 20 -15.06 -1.46 -19.81
C GLY A 20 -16.10 -1.46 -20.90
N MET A 21 -16.21 -2.61 -21.55
CA MET A 21 -17.21 -2.90 -22.57
C MET A 21 -17.85 -4.26 -22.30
N LYS A 22 -19.06 -4.43 -22.76
CA LYS A 22 -19.80 -5.70 -22.66
C LYS A 22 -20.25 -6.13 -24.06
N LEU A 23 -20.05 -7.38 -24.38
CA LEU A 23 -20.49 -8.00 -25.65
C LEU A 23 -21.21 -9.31 -25.31
N GLY A 24 -22.54 -9.28 -25.33
CA GLY A 24 -23.36 -10.40 -24.87
C GLY A 24 -23.10 -10.74 -23.40
N ASP A 25 -22.76 -12.02 -23.13
CA ASP A 25 -22.44 -12.51 -21.79
C ASP A 25 -20.99 -12.26 -21.39
N PHE A 26 -20.16 -11.78 -22.28
CA PHE A 26 -18.76 -11.48 -22.01
C PHE A 26 -18.53 -9.98 -21.86
N GLY A 27 -17.50 -9.62 -21.09
CA GLY A 27 -17.07 -8.25 -20.94
C GLY A 27 -15.57 -8.17 -20.72
N ALA A 28 -15.06 -6.96 -20.90
CA ALA A 28 -13.70 -6.61 -20.54
C ALA A 28 -13.75 -5.34 -19.70
N GLU A 29 -13.00 -5.31 -18.61
CA GLU A 29 -12.89 -4.13 -17.74
C GLU A 29 -11.45 -3.80 -17.43
N PHE A 30 -11.15 -2.53 -17.33
CA PHE A 30 -9.93 -1.98 -16.80
C PHE A 30 -10.26 -1.18 -15.53
N ARG A 31 -9.43 -1.31 -14.51
CA ARG A 31 -9.54 -0.52 -13.29
C ARG A 31 -8.16 -0.03 -12.88
N TRP A 32 -8.10 1.25 -12.54
CA TRP A 32 -6.95 1.88 -11.93
C TRP A 32 -7.37 2.58 -10.66
N PHE A 33 -6.59 2.46 -9.60
CA PHE A 33 -6.73 3.34 -8.44
C PHE A 33 -5.37 3.66 -7.82
N ASN A 34 -5.32 4.82 -7.18
CA ASN A 34 -4.17 5.27 -6.39
C ASN A 34 -4.68 5.77 -5.03
N VAL A 35 -4.03 5.32 -3.97
CA VAL A 35 -4.27 5.76 -2.61
C VAL A 35 -2.92 6.09 -1.99
N GLY A 36 -2.77 7.30 -1.47
CA GLY A 36 -1.51 7.70 -0.87
C GLY A 36 -1.68 8.71 0.24
N GLY A 37 -0.65 8.87 1.05
CA GLY A 37 -0.64 9.84 2.10
C GLY A 37 0.69 10.00 2.80
N VAL A 38 0.85 11.14 3.46
CA VAL A 38 2.04 11.50 4.22
C VAL A 38 1.64 11.70 5.67
N PHE A 39 2.32 10.99 6.56
CA PHE A 39 2.32 11.29 7.99
C PHE A 39 3.55 12.13 8.31
N ARG A 40 3.38 13.18 9.10
CA ARG A 40 4.47 13.96 9.68
C ARG A 40 4.27 14.01 11.18
N GLY A 41 5.19 13.42 11.91
CA GLY A 41 5.23 13.48 13.36
C GLY A 41 6.56 14.07 13.82
N TRP A 42 6.52 14.77 14.95
CA TRP A 42 7.71 15.23 15.61
C TRP A 42 7.55 15.04 17.13
N SER A 43 8.65 14.81 17.80
CA SER A 43 8.69 14.69 19.27
C SER A 43 9.81 15.57 19.78
N GLU A 44 9.49 16.41 20.75
CA GLU A 44 10.49 17.13 21.54
C GLU A 44 10.95 16.23 22.69
N ASP A 45 12.26 16.18 22.94
CA ASP A 45 12.88 15.47 24.06
C ASP A 45 12.61 13.97 24.20
N ALA A 46 12.56 13.24 23.11
CA ALA A 46 12.51 11.79 23.18
C ALA A 46 13.90 11.20 23.51
N HIS A 47 13.97 10.38 24.56
CA HIS A 47 15.08 9.43 24.69
C HIS A 47 14.95 8.42 23.55
N VAL A 48 15.62 8.66 22.44
CA VAL A 48 15.64 7.72 21.32
C VAL A 48 16.53 6.55 21.71
N LYS A 49 15.92 5.52 22.30
CA LYS A 49 16.49 4.19 22.22
C LYS A 49 16.25 3.76 20.78
N THR A 50 17.25 3.95 19.93
CA THR A 50 17.20 3.40 18.57
C THR A 50 17.08 1.89 18.71
N PRO A 51 16.02 1.25 18.20
CA PRO A 51 15.91 -0.21 18.18
C PRO A 51 16.80 -0.83 17.09
N VAL A 52 17.72 -0.06 16.54
CA VAL A 52 18.68 -0.56 15.58
C VAL A 52 19.80 -1.20 16.39
N ASN A 53 19.89 -2.53 16.35
CA ASN A 53 21.09 -3.26 16.74
C ASN A 53 22.21 -2.87 15.75
N TRP A 54 22.78 -1.72 15.97
CA TRP A 54 23.90 -1.21 15.21
C TRP A 54 25.14 -1.85 15.80
N GLU A 55 25.39 -3.08 15.44
CA GLU A 55 26.67 -3.70 15.61
C GLU A 55 27.66 -3.01 14.66
N ILE A 56 28.13 -1.83 15.07
CA ILE A 56 29.31 -1.21 14.49
C ILE A 56 30.50 -1.78 15.26
N PRO A 57 31.31 -2.68 14.69
CA PRO A 57 32.35 -3.41 15.41
C PRO A 57 33.44 -2.50 15.97
N THR A 58 33.54 -1.25 15.55
CA THR A 58 34.68 -0.38 15.86
C THR A 58 34.34 0.87 16.70
N ARG A 59 33.05 1.20 16.93
CA ARG A 59 32.68 2.34 17.77
C ARG A 59 31.34 2.13 18.49
N PRO A 60 31.37 1.62 19.74
CA PRO A 60 30.15 1.45 20.55
C PRO A 60 29.48 2.77 20.97
N GLN A 61 29.95 3.93 20.55
CA GLN A 61 29.50 5.24 21.02
C GLN A 61 28.33 5.87 20.26
N LEU A 62 27.78 5.21 19.25
CA LEU A 62 26.58 5.73 18.56
C LEU A 62 25.24 5.28 19.18
N VAL A 63 25.29 4.60 20.30
CA VAL A 63 24.16 3.94 20.98
C VAL A 63 23.55 4.82 22.07
N GLY A 64 23.37 6.05 21.86
CA GLY A 64 22.61 6.83 22.83
C GLY A 64 22.69 8.31 22.57
N PHE A 65 21.73 8.84 21.85
CA PHE A 65 21.43 10.27 21.91
C PHE A 65 20.58 10.53 23.16
N PRO A 66 21.15 10.97 24.29
CA PRO A 66 20.42 11.07 25.56
C PRO A 66 19.32 12.13 25.52
N ARG A 67 19.40 13.09 24.59
CA ARG A 67 18.36 14.09 24.29
C ARG A 67 18.56 14.55 22.85
N ALA A 68 17.66 14.17 21.98
CA ALA A 68 17.66 14.64 20.60
C ALA A 68 16.26 15.15 20.24
N LYS A 69 16.18 16.28 19.60
CA LYS A 69 14.95 16.66 18.88
C LYS A 69 14.85 15.76 17.68
N THR A 70 13.75 15.02 17.59
CA THR A 70 13.55 14.06 16.50
C THR A 70 12.32 14.45 15.72
N SER A 71 12.44 14.56 14.42
CA SER A 71 11.29 14.63 13.51
C SER A 71 11.25 13.40 12.63
N ALA A 72 10.06 12.89 12.37
CA ALA A 72 9.84 11.76 11.50
C ALA A 72 8.77 12.08 10.46
N SER A 73 8.96 11.61 9.24
CA SER A 73 7.98 11.65 8.16
C SER A 73 7.85 10.29 7.51
N LEU A 74 6.63 9.82 7.32
CA LEU A 74 6.32 8.57 6.63
C LEU A 74 5.38 8.88 5.48
N SER A 75 5.75 8.49 4.28
CA SER A 75 4.91 8.56 3.08
C SER A 75 4.65 7.14 2.60
N SER A 76 3.40 6.84 2.25
CA SER A 76 3.03 5.56 1.66
C SER A 76 2.03 5.78 0.53
N ALA A 77 2.28 5.14 -0.60
CA ALA A 77 1.42 5.21 -1.77
C ALA A 77 1.21 3.82 -2.37
N LEU A 78 -0.06 3.47 -2.60
CA LEU A 78 -0.47 2.26 -3.31
C LEU A 78 -1.08 2.65 -4.65
N THR A 79 -0.49 2.16 -5.73
CA THR A 79 -1.09 2.20 -7.07
C THR A 79 -1.52 0.79 -7.48
N ASN A 80 -2.69 0.65 -8.03
CA ASN A 80 -3.23 -0.62 -8.53
C ASN A 80 -3.78 -0.46 -9.94
N MET A 81 -3.51 -1.44 -10.79
CA MET A 81 -4.05 -1.57 -12.13
C MET A 81 -4.55 -3.00 -12.35
N GLU A 82 -5.71 -3.14 -12.94
CA GLU A 82 -6.33 -4.43 -13.21
C GLU A 82 -6.91 -4.44 -14.63
N GLY A 83 -6.71 -5.55 -15.33
CA GLY A 83 -7.42 -5.87 -16.57
C GLY A 83 -8.15 -7.20 -16.37
N ASN A 84 -9.47 -7.21 -16.50
CA ASN A 84 -10.30 -8.38 -16.29
C ASN A 84 -11.16 -8.69 -17.51
N LEU A 85 -11.32 -9.98 -17.80
CA LEU A 85 -12.40 -10.50 -18.59
C LEU A 85 -13.50 -10.96 -17.64
N SER A 86 -14.74 -10.71 -18.00
CA SER A 86 -15.92 -11.11 -17.23
C SER A 86 -16.81 -12.02 -18.07
N TRP A 87 -17.43 -13.00 -17.40
CA TRP A 87 -18.45 -13.86 -17.98
C TRP A 87 -19.69 -13.84 -17.07
N GLN A 88 -20.83 -13.48 -17.66
CA GLN A 88 -22.12 -13.46 -16.97
C GLN A 88 -22.64 -14.90 -16.81
N ALA A 89 -22.26 -15.56 -15.71
CA ALA A 89 -22.65 -16.95 -15.42
C ALA A 89 -24.13 -17.05 -15.00
N HIS A 90 -24.70 -16.00 -14.44
CA HIS A 90 -26.10 -15.90 -14.06
C HIS A 90 -26.54 -14.44 -14.12
N ARG A 91 -27.85 -14.17 -14.26
CA ARG A 91 -28.37 -12.79 -14.36
C ARG A 91 -27.90 -11.84 -13.25
N TYR A 92 -27.48 -12.38 -12.10
CA TYR A 92 -27.00 -11.63 -10.95
C TYR A 92 -25.53 -11.88 -10.62
N LEU A 93 -24.83 -12.74 -11.39
CA LEU A 93 -23.46 -13.15 -11.06
C LEU A 93 -22.58 -13.16 -12.30
N ALA A 94 -21.50 -12.40 -12.24
CA ALA A 94 -20.41 -12.46 -13.21
C ALA A 94 -19.15 -13.05 -12.54
N LEU A 95 -18.47 -13.92 -13.25
CA LEU A 95 -17.14 -14.42 -12.92
C LEU A 95 -16.09 -13.56 -13.61
N LEU A 96 -14.97 -13.34 -12.93
CA LEU A 96 -13.87 -12.48 -13.39
C LEU A 96 -12.59 -13.30 -13.47
N ALA A 97 -11.82 -13.11 -14.53
CA ALA A 97 -10.46 -13.61 -14.63
C ALA A 97 -9.59 -12.52 -15.26
N GLY A 98 -8.38 -12.30 -14.75
CA GLY A 98 -7.58 -11.19 -15.26
C GLY A 98 -6.17 -11.13 -14.71
N VAL A 99 -5.54 -10.00 -14.98
CA VAL A 99 -4.20 -9.66 -14.52
C VAL A 99 -4.26 -8.46 -13.61
N ARG A 100 -3.33 -8.42 -12.64
CA ARG A 100 -3.22 -7.35 -11.67
C ARG A 100 -1.78 -6.90 -11.53
N TYR A 101 -1.59 -5.60 -11.47
CA TYR A 101 -0.34 -4.93 -11.16
C TYR A 101 -0.56 -4.01 -9.97
N MET A 102 0.34 -4.04 -8.98
CA MET A 102 0.34 -3.10 -7.87
C MET A 102 1.76 -2.60 -7.60
N SER A 103 1.89 -1.32 -7.24
CA SER A 103 3.10 -0.73 -6.67
C SER A 103 2.77 -0.16 -5.31
N LEU A 104 3.55 -0.56 -4.30
CA LEU A 104 3.49 0.01 -2.96
C LEU A 104 4.85 0.61 -2.66
N ASP A 105 4.87 1.93 -2.48
CA ASP A 105 6.06 2.73 -2.22
C ASP A 105 5.93 3.37 -0.84
N ASP A 106 6.86 3.04 0.06
CA ASP A 106 6.95 3.58 1.41
C ASP A 106 8.29 4.33 1.56
N ASP A 107 8.23 5.59 1.99
CA ASP A 107 9.41 6.42 2.27
C ASP A 107 9.35 6.92 3.71
N LEU A 108 10.40 6.66 4.48
CA LEU A 108 10.58 7.11 5.86
C LEU A 108 11.78 8.05 5.93
N GLY A 109 11.54 9.28 6.38
CA GLY A 109 12.57 10.24 6.73
C GLY A 109 12.60 10.45 8.24
N MET A 110 13.77 10.43 8.85
CA MET A 110 13.97 10.81 10.26
C MET A 110 15.14 11.78 10.37
N HIS A 111 14.92 12.83 11.13
CA HIS A 111 15.93 13.82 11.43
C HIS A 111 16.18 13.85 12.93
N PHE A 112 17.44 13.80 13.32
CA PHE A 112 17.90 13.82 14.71
C PHE A 112 18.81 15.01 14.93
N ASP A 113 18.47 15.87 15.91
CA ASP A 113 19.28 17.02 16.30
C ASP A 113 19.62 16.90 17.80
N THR A 114 20.88 16.69 18.09
CA THR A 114 21.39 16.62 19.48
C THR A 114 21.92 17.95 19.99
N GLY A 115 21.84 19.02 19.19
CA GLY A 115 22.49 20.29 19.44
C GLY A 115 24.02 20.30 19.19
N LEU A 116 24.63 19.11 19.10
CA LEU A 116 26.05 18.92 18.81
C LEU A 116 26.29 18.18 17.51
N ASN A 117 25.34 17.39 17.07
CA ASN A 117 25.43 16.59 15.84
C ASN A 117 24.03 16.46 15.21
N LEU A 118 24.00 16.59 13.89
CA LEU A 118 22.82 16.36 13.07
C LEU A 118 22.96 15.03 12.34
N ALA A 119 21.90 14.21 12.40
CA ALA A 119 21.83 12.97 11.64
C ALA A 119 20.51 12.88 10.88
N ASN A 120 20.60 12.43 9.62
CA ASN A 120 19.46 12.20 8.75
C ASN A 120 19.43 10.74 8.35
N LEU A 121 18.29 10.11 8.56
CA LEU A 121 18.01 8.76 8.12
C LEU A 121 16.91 8.82 7.07
N VAL A 122 17.16 8.23 5.91
CA VAL A 122 16.20 8.05 4.83
C VAL A 122 16.14 6.57 4.53
N ALA A 123 14.95 6.00 4.64
CA ALA A 123 14.72 4.61 4.28
C ALA A 123 13.54 4.52 3.30
N ALA A 124 13.67 3.71 2.27
CA ALA A 124 12.65 3.49 1.27
C ALA A 124 12.39 1.99 1.08
N SER A 125 11.12 1.64 0.92
CA SER A 125 10.72 0.28 0.58
C SER A 125 9.76 0.33 -0.61
N ARG A 126 10.10 -0.38 -1.69
CA ARG A 126 9.32 -0.44 -2.91
C ARG A 126 8.94 -1.87 -3.21
N ASN A 127 7.65 -2.14 -3.36
CA ASN A 127 7.10 -3.43 -3.72
C ASN A 127 6.42 -3.30 -5.09
N THR A 128 6.85 -4.11 -6.04
CA THR A 128 6.21 -4.21 -7.35
C THR A 128 5.62 -5.60 -7.49
N LEU A 129 4.30 -5.68 -7.56
CA LEU A 129 3.54 -6.93 -7.57
C LEU A 129 2.82 -7.08 -8.91
N TRP A 130 2.89 -8.25 -9.51
CA TRP A 130 2.15 -8.55 -10.73
C TRP A 130 1.76 -10.04 -10.79
N GLY A 131 0.64 -10.34 -11.42
CA GLY A 131 0.19 -11.71 -11.54
C GLY A 131 -1.25 -11.85 -12.00
N GLY A 132 -1.80 -13.04 -11.81
CA GLY A 132 -3.16 -13.40 -12.19
C GLY A 132 -4.14 -13.22 -11.06
N GLN A 133 -5.40 -12.95 -11.41
CA GLN A 133 -6.49 -12.88 -10.46
C GLN A 133 -7.75 -13.58 -10.98
N LEU A 134 -8.53 -14.07 -10.04
CA LEU A 134 -9.89 -14.58 -10.25
C LEU A 134 -10.84 -13.85 -9.31
N GLY A 135 -12.10 -13.74 -9.68
CA GLY A 135 -13.10 -13.11 -8.85
C GLY A 135 -14.52 -13.41 -9.24
N ALA A 136 -15.42 -12.89 -8.45
CA ALA A 136 -16.84 -12.91 -8.71
C ALA A 136 -17.45 -11.56 -8.32
N GLN A 137 -18.40 -11.11 -9.10
CA GLN A 137 -19.17 -9.90 -8.87
C GLN A 137 -20.66 -10.23 -8.96
N GLY A 138 -21.37 -9.96 -7.89
CA GLY A 138 -22.82 -10.12 -7.83
C GLY A 138 -23.50 -8.76 -7.71
N GLN A 139 -24.73 -8.64 -8.28
CA GLN A 139 -25.59 -7.49 -8.04
C GLN A 139 -27.06 -7.90 -8.13
N VAL A 140 -27.85 -7.40 -7.22
CA VAL A 140 -29.30 -7.69 -7.17
C VAL A 140 -30.08 -6.38 -7.03
N PRO A 141 -31.25 -6.24 -7.71
CA PRO A 141 -32.14 -5.13 -7.46
C PRO A 141 -32.83 -5.29 -6.10
N VAL A 142 -32.97 -4.18 -5.37
CA VAL A 142 -33.62 -4.13 -4.05
C VAL A 142 -34.61 -2.99 -4.05
N LEU A 143 -35.86 -3.25 -3.60
CA LEU A 143 -36.96 -2.29 -3.54
C LEU A 143 -37.44 -1.77 -4.88
N THR A 144 -36.54 -1.29 -5.74
CA THR A 144 -36.84 -0.79 -7.09
C THR A 144 -35.84 -1.36 -8.10
N PRO A 145 -36.17 -1.44 -9.40
CA PRO A 145 -35.24 -1.90 -10.43
C PRO A 145 -33.99 -0.99 -10.54
N ASP A 146 -34.10 0.27 -10.15
CA ASP A 146 -33.02 1.25 -10.24
C ASP A 146 -32.06 1.21 -9.06
N LEU A 147 -32.46 0.59 -7.94
CA LEU A 147 -31.61 0.44 -6.76
C LEU A 147 -31.00 -0.94 -6.74
N LEU A 148 -29.70 -1.02 -6.89
CA LEU A 148 -28.93 -2.28 -6.92
C LEU A 148 -28.00 -2.36 -5.71
N VAL A 149 -27.91 -3.54 -5.12
CA VAL A 149 -26.89 -3.88 -4.13
C VAL A 149 -25.91 -4.83 -4.77
N GLY A 150 -24.63 -4.50 -4.69
CA GLY A 150 -23.54 -5.26 -5.29
C GLY A 150 -22.53 -5.76 -4.27
N ALA A 151 -21.90 -6.88 -4.58
CA ALA A 151 -20.74 -7.40 -3.87
C ALA A 151 -19.69 -7.89 -4.87
N THR A 152 -18.42 -7.73 -4.53
CA THR A 152 -17.29 -8.17 -5.35
C THR A 152 -16.30 -8.87 -4.45
N VAL A 153 -15.81 -10.03 -4.87
CA VAL A 153 -14.68 -10.72 -4.23
C VAL A 153 -13.64 -11.02 -5.30
N LYS A 154 -12.36 -10.82 -4.96
CA LYS A 154 -11.25 -11.16 -5.85
C LYS A 154 -10.13 -11.78 -5.04
N ALA A 155 -9.44 -12.75 -5.64
CA ALA A 155 -8.21 -13.34 -5.14
C ALA A 155 -7.15 -13.27 -6.23
N ALA A 156 -5.97 -12.80 -5.88
CA ALA A 156 -4.84 -12.67 -6.81
C ALA A 156 -3.63 -13.41 -6.27
N TYR A 157 -2.91 -14.11 -7.15
CA TYR A 157 -1.59 -14.68 -6.88
C TYR A 157 -0.56 -13.86 -7.64
N LEU A 158 0.36 -13.25 -6.90
CA LEU A 158 1.23 -12.20 -7.40
C LEU A 158 2.69 -12.54 -7.10
N HIS A 159 3.57 -12.20 -8.03
CA HIS A 159 5.00 -12.12 -7.78
C HIS A 159 5.35 -10.71 -7.29
N ASN A 160 5.96 -10.61 -6.10
CA ASN A 160 6.42 -9.36 -5.53
C ASN A 160 7.93 -9.23 -5.67
N SER A 161 8.40 -8.18 -6.33
CA SER A 161 9.80 -7.73 -6.31
C SER A 161 9.91 -6.59 -5.31
N ALA A 162 10.50 -6.88 -4.15
CA ALA A 162 10.68 -5.91 -3.08
C ALA A 162 12.12 -5.35 -3.12
N LYS A 163 12.26 -4.02 -3.09
CA LYS A 163 13.54 -3.30 -2.98
C LYS A 163 13.50 -2.41 -1.76
N ASN A 164 14.53 -2.52 -0.91
CA ASN A 164 14.71 -1.66 0.24
C ASN A 164 16.02 -0.90 0.14
N GLU A 165 15.97 0.36 0.51
CA GLU A 165 17.11 1.26 0.53
C GLU A 165 17.17 1.97 1.87
N PHE A 166 18.36 2.14 2.39
CA PHE A 166 18.62 2.77 3.67
C PHE A 166 19.82 3.68 3.51
N ASN A 167 19.69 4.92 3.93
CA ASN A 167 20.76 5.91 3.90
C ASN A 167 20.78 6.67 5.24
N LEU A 168 21.89 6.62 5.94
CA LEU A 168 22.14 7.42 7.13
C LEU A 168 23.30 8.36 6.86
N THR A 169 23.07 9.66 7.03
CA THR A 169 24.10 10.69 6.97
C THR A 169 24.23 11.38 8.31
N GLN A 170 25.47 11.72 8.69
CA GLN A 170 25.78 12.44 9.93
C GLN A 170 26.64 13.65 9.61
N GLN A 171 26.47 14.74 10.37
CA GLN A 171 27.28 15.95 10.20
C GLN A 171 28.76 15.69 10.54
N PHE A 172 29.01 14.91 11.61
CA PHE A 172 30.34 14.51 12.04
C PHE A 172 30.40 12.98 12.09
N GLY A 173 30.71 12.36 10.97
CA GLY A 173 30.81 10.89 10.90
C GLY A 173 30.65 10.37 9.47
N ASP A 174 30.72 9.05 9.33
CA ASP A 174 30.60 8.37 8.06
C ASP A 174 29.13 8.31 7.61
N ALA A 175 28.91 8.37 6.31
CA ALA A 175 27.64 8.06 5.71
C ALA A 175 27.52 6.53 5.52
N PHE A 176 26.33 5.99 5.83
CA PHE A 176 26.06 4.55 5.69
C PHE A 176 24.95 4.35 4.67
N PHE A 177 25.18 3.46 3.74
CA PHE A 177 24.21 3.06 2.74
C PHE A 177 24.06 1.54 2.74
N ALA A 178 22.81 1.08 2.70
CA ALA A 178 22.50 -0.33 2.50
C ALA A 178 21.32 -0.47 1.53
N SER A 179 21.38 -1.48 0.67
CA SER A 179 20.31 -1.79 -0.28
C SER A 179 20.13 -3.29 -0.35
N ASN A 180 18.87 -3.73 -0.40
CA ASN A 180 18.57 -5.14 -0.56
C ASN A 180 17.36 -5.32 -1.50
N ARG A 181 17.36 -6.43 -2.25
CA ARG A 181 16.26 -6.82 -3.13
C ARG A 181 15.90 -8.27 -2.86
N ASP A 182 14.60 -8.55 -2.86
CA ASP A 182 14.09 -9.92 -2.71
C ASP A 182 12.86 -10.11 -3.61
N GLY A 183 12.75 -11.33 -4.16
CA GLY A 183 11.61 -11.76 -4.96
C GLY A 183 10.82 -12.84 -4.25
N ARG A 184 9.49 -12.66 -4.10
CA ARG A 184 8.64 -13.64 -3.42
C ARG A 184 7.23 -13.66 -3.98
N ASN A 185 6.57 -14.80 -3.87
CA ASN A 185 5.16 -14.89 -4.23
C ASN A 185 4.28 -14.54 -3.05
N THR A 186 3.15 -13.91 -3.34
CA THR A 186 2.17 -13.47 -2.36
C THR A 186 0.75 -13.60 -2.87
N TRP A 187 -0.20 -13.53 -1.95
CA TRP A 187 -1.63 -13.43 -2.23
C TRP A 187 -2.14 -12.03 -1.94
N ALA A 188 -3.14 -11.61 -2.71
CA ALA A 188 -3.96 -10.46 -2.38
C ALA A 188 -5.43 -10.85 -2.46
N PHE A 189 -6.23 -10.35 -1.50
CA PHE A 189 -7.67 -10.59 -1.44
C PHE A 189 -8.39 -9.24 -1.38
N GLU A 190 -9.43 -9.11 -2.17
CA GLU A 190 -10.26 -7.92 -2.22
C GLU A 190 -11.72 -8.29 -1.98
N LEU A 191 -12.38 -7.53 -1.10
CA LEU A 191 -13.79 -7.60 -0.83
C LEU A 191 -14.39 -6.20 -0.99
N GLY A 192 -15.47 -6.09 -1.75
CA GLY A 192 -16.21 -4.85 -1.92
C GLY A 192 -17.71 -5.07 -1.80
N MET A 193 -18.40 -4.09 -1.23
CA MET A 193 -19.86 -4.00 -1.22
C MET A 193 -20.25 -2.61 -1.66
N ASP A 194 -21.29 -2.47 -2.48
CA ASP A 194 -21.75 -1.19 -2.96
C ASP A 194 -23.28 -1.17 -3.18
N VAL A 195 -23.82 0.01 -3.01
CA VAL A 195 -25.20 0.36 -3.40
C VAL A 195 -25.10 1.27 -4.60
N ARG A 196 -25.87 1.00 -5.64
CA ARG A 196 -25.91 1.73 -6.91
C ARG A 196 -27.33 2.20 -7.16
N TYR A 197 -27.45 3.43 -7.59
CA TYR A 197 -28.73 4.02 -7.97
C TYR A 197 -28.65 4.60 -9.39
N ASN A 198 -29.50 4.11 -10.29
CA ASN A 198 -29.61 4.60 -11.65
C ASN A 198 -30.45 5.89 -11.63
N ILE A 199 -29.81 7.06 -11.73
CA ILE A 199 -30.50 8.36 -11.78
C ILE A 199 -31.14 8.54 -13.15
N PHE A 200 -30.39 8.21 -14.19
CA PHE A 200 -30.82 8.24 -15.59
C PHE A 200 -30.33 6.97 -16.29
N SER A 201 -30.85 6.70 -17.48
CA SER A 201 -30.40 5.56 -18.29
C SER A 201 -28.88 5.49 -18.50
N MET A 202 -28.21 6.65 -18.52
CA MET A 202 -26.78 6.80 -18.76
C MET A 202 -25.96 7.05 -17.49
N VAL A 203 -26.58 7.41 -16.35
CA VAL A 203 -25.86 7.85 -15.15
C VAL A 203 -26.28 7.03 -13.94
N THR A 204 -25.29 6.39 -13.32
CA THR A 204 -25.44 5.64 -12.07
C THR A 204 -24.52 6.25 -11.02
N VAL A 205 -25.02 6.50 -9.83
CA VAL A 205 -24.18 6.82 -8.66
C VAL A 205 -24.03 5.58 -7.80
N SER A 206 -22.87 5.45 -7.17
CA SER A 206 -22.63 4.35 -6.24
C SER A 206 -21.90 4.82 -4.99
N ALA A 207 -22.25 4.18 -3.88
CA ALA A 207 -21.54 4.30 -2.62
C ALA A 207 -21.29 2.91 -2.04
N GLY A 208 -20.15 2.70 -1.40
CA GLY A 208 -19.81 1.37 -0.91
C GLY A 208 -18.62 1.38 0.01
N TYR A 209 -18.17 0.19 0.35
CA TYR A 209 -17.00 -0.06 1.18
C TYR A 209 -16.15 -1.14 0.54
N GLN A 210 -14.83 -0.96 0.63
CA GLN A 210 -13.87 -1.89 0.03
C GLN A 210 -12.76 -2.20 1.01
N GLY A 211 -12.33 -3.47 1.02
CA GLY A 211 -11.14 -3.95 1.72
C GLY A 211 -10.20 -4.66 0.74
N LEU A 212 -8.91 -4.41 0.88
CA LEU A 212 -7.82 -5.05 0.15
C LEU A 212 -6.77 -5.52 1.14
N TRP A 213 -6.56 -6.82 1.21
CA TRP A 213 -5.47 -7.43 1.97
C TRP A 213 -4.37 -7.89 1.02
N ILE A 214 -3.11 -7.60 1.40
CA ILE A 214 -1.92 -8.01 0.64
C ILE A 214 -0.96 -8.68 1.63
N GLY A 215 -0.58 -9.92 1.35
CA GLY A 215 0.39 -10.65 2.17
C GLY A 215 1.83 -10.39 1.75
N ARG A 216 2.77 -10.70 2.65
CA ARG A 216 4.21 -10.81 2.40
C ARG A 216 4.83 -9.66 1.62
N ILE A 217 4.48 -8.42 1.98
CA ILE A 217 5.09 -7.20 1.44
C ILE A 217 6.17 -6.67 2.38
N ALA A 218 7.13 -5.95 1.82
CA ALA A 218 8.14 -5.22 2.58
C ALA A 218 7.59 -3.85 2.96
N GLN A 219 7.59 -3.51 4.24
CA GLN A 219 7.24 -2.18 4.75
C GLN A 219 8.48 -1.52 5.32
N VAL A 220 8.69 -0.25 5.04
CA VAL A 220 9.88 0.48 5.47
C VAL A 220 10.08 0.45 6.99
N THR A 221 9.01 0.54 7.75
CA THR A 221 9.04 0.49 9.23
C THR A 221 9.52 -0.85 9.79
N ASP A 222 9.22 -1.96 9.11
CA ASP A 222 9.65 -3.31 9.50
C ASP A 222 11.10 -3.61 9.07
N GLN A 223 11.59 -2.88 8.06
CA GLN A 223 12.95 -3.08 7.54
C GLN A 223 14.01 -2.44 8.44
N MET A 224 13.69 -1.38 9.18
CA MET A 224 14.66 -0.65 10.00
C MET A 224 15.45 -1.53 10.96
N ASN A 225 14.82 -2.57 11.53
CA ASN A 225 15.47 -3.51 12.45
C ASN A 225 16.24 -4.64 11.75
N ARG A 226 16.23 -4.67 10.41
CA ARG A 226 16.77 -5.77 9.61
C ARG A 226 17.95 -5.38 8.74
N PHE A 227 18.29 -4.09 8.69
CA PHE A 227 19.46 -3.63 7.98
C PHE A 227 20.74 -3.97 8.75
N ASN A 228 21.66 -4.63 8.06
CA ASN A 228 23.03 -4.82 8.54
C ASN A 228 23.93 -3.80 7.83
N VAL A 229 24.30 -2.77 8.55
CA VAL A 229 25.10 -1.64 8.02
C VAL A 229 26.51 -2.09 7.67
N ILE A 230 27.03 -3.11 8.35
CA ILE A 230 28.40 -3.63 8.14
C ILE A 230 28.52 -4.35 6.80
N ASN A 231 27.53 -5.16 6.47
CA ASN A 231 27.54 -5.99 5.26
C ASN A 231 26.80 -5.29 4.09
N HIS A 232 26.39 -4.03 4.26
CA HIS A 232 25.61 -3.26 3.26
C HIS A 232 24.35 -4.01 2.78
N GLY A 233 23.77 -4.86 3.61
CA GLY A 233 22.65 -5.73 3.30
C GLY A 233 21.69 -5.92 4.47
N GLY A 234 20.81 -6.89 4.35
CA GLY A 234 19.86 -7.27 5.40
C GLY A 234 18.79 -8.21 4.84
N ALA A 235 18.04 -8.86 5.72
CA ALA A 235 16.90 -9.65 5.29
C ALA A 235 15.71 -8.74 4.98
N VAL A 236 15.04 -8.95 3.85
CA VAL A 236 13.79 -8.27 3.55
C VAL A 236 12.68 -8.88 4.40
N GLY A 237 12.17 -8.13 5.37
CA GLY A 237 11.02 -8.52 6.17
C GLY A 237 9.75 -8.66 5.30
N ALA A 238 8.77 -9.38 5.81
CA ALA A 238 7.51 -9.57 5.13
C ALA A 238 6.36 -9.49 6.12
N ARG A 239 5.45 -8.54 5.89
CA ARG A 239 4.20 -8.38 6.65
C ARG A 239 3.00 -8.37 5.71
N SER A 240 1.83 -8.56 6.30
CA SER A 240 0.58 -8.34 5.59
C SER A 240 0.11 -6.90 5.83
N LEU A 241 -0.51 -6.32 4.81
CA LEU A 241 -1.09 -4.98 4.88
C LEU A 241 -2.58 -5.06 4.54
N TRP A 242 -3.36 -4.27 5.23
CA TRP A 242 -4.79 -4.15 5.04
C TRP A 242 -5.17 -2.70 4.71
N PHE A 243 -5.71 -2.50 3.52
CA PHE A 243 -6.32 -1.24 3.11
C PHE A 243 -7.83 -1.40 3.11
N HIS A 244 -8.54 -0.46 3.69
CA HIS A 244 -10.00 -0.48 3.63
C HIS A 244 -10.58 0.93 3.75
N GLY A 245 -11.76 1.13 3.20
CA GLY A 245 -12.40 2.43 3.29
C GLY A 245 -13.70 2.56 2.50
N PRO A 246 -14.42 3.64 2.72
CA PRO A 246 -15.59 4.00 1.94
C PRO A 246 -15.19 4.41 0.52
N ARG A 247 -16.10 4.18 -0.42
CA ARG A 247 -15.96 4.53 -1.81
C ARG A 247 -17.23 5.17 -2.32
N ALA A 248 -17.10 6.21 -3.14
CA ALA A 248 -18.19 6.80 -3.91
C ALA A 248 -17.76 6.91 -5.37
N ALA A 249 -18.67 6.70 -6.31
CA ALA A 249 -18.37 6.80 -7.73
C ALA A 249 -19.59 7.24 -8.54
N ILE A 250 -19.32 7.87 -9.67
CA ILE A 250 -20.28 8.14 -10.74
C ILE A 250 -19.89 7.28 -11.94
N VAL A 251 -20.83 6.54 -12.47
CA VAL A 251 -20.67 5.69 -13.65
C VAL A 251 -21.48 6.27 -14.79
N ILE A 252 -20.83 6.54 -15.90
CA ILE A 252 -21.45 7.00 -17.14
C ILE A 252 -21.46 5.83 -18.12
N ARG A 253 -22.64 5.50 -18.65
CA ARG A 253 -22.81 4.46 -19.67
C ARG A 253 -23.06 5.13 -21.01
N PHE A 254 -22.34 4.71 -22.01
CA PHE A 254 -22.58 5.15 -23.39
C PHE A 254 -23.49 4.13 -24.06
N PRO A 255 -24.49 4.57 -24.82
CA PRO A 255 -25.33 3.65 -25.61
C PRO A 255 -24.45 2.92 -26.64
N GLU A 256 -24.75 1.66 -26.87
CA GLU A 256 -24.15 0.85 -27.93
C GLU A 256 -24.65 1.30 -29.31
#